data_4322ecf030b8aed2093ad2ef83214a0f
#
_entry.id   4322ecf030b8aed2093ad2ef83214a0f
#
_cell.length_a   1.000
_cell.length_b   1.000
_cell.length_c   1.000
_cell.angle_alpha   90.00
_cell.angle_beta   90.00
_cell.angle_gamma   90.00
#
_symmetry.space_group_name_H-M   'P 1'
#
loop_
_entity.id
_entity.type
_entity.pdbx_description
1 polymer ?
#
loop_
_entity_poly.entity_id
_entity_poly.type
_entity_poly.pdbx_seq_one_letter_code
_entity_poly.pdbx_strand_id
1 'polypeptide(L)'
;MAQPTNTFDSYDGSNSIKEDLSGIIESVSPEETPFYSACKKTKATATLHEYQTDALRAAGANAHIEGDATAGEARTATTRLGNRTQIFKNAVVVPDTDSGTSKAGKNSEMAYQVIKVAKEQKLDIELALFANNAVV
;
A
#
# COMPACT_ATOMS: atom_id res chain seq x y z
N MET A 1 41.49 31.99 17.75
CA MET A 1 41.69 32.35 19.18
C MET A 1 42.62 31.30 19.76
N ALA A 2 43.63 31.70 20.49
CA ALA A 2 44.49 30.73 21.17
C ALA A 2 43.81 30.24 22.44
N GLN A 3 43.86 28.96 22.70
CA GLN A 3 43.29 28.35 23.90
C GLN A 3 44.05 28.83 25.14
N PRO A 4 43.37 29.13 26.26
CA PRO A 4 44.07 29.50 27.51
C PRO A 4 44.93 28.31 28.00
N THR A 5 46.09 28.62 28.54
CA THR A 5 47.03 27.60 29.04
C THR A 5 46.46 26.98 30.33
N ASN A 6 46.54 25.63 30.48
CA ASN A 6 46.06 24.85 31.60
C ASN A 6 44.51 24.81 31.76
N THR A 7 43.76 24.95 30.68
CA THR A 7 42.30 24.81 30.72
C THR A 7 41.94 23.40 30.22
N PHE A 8 41.16 22.65 31.02
CA PHE A 8 40.55 21.39 30.60
C PHE A 8 39.32 21.71 29.74
N ASP A 9 39.34 21.32 28.46
CA ASP A 9 38.26 21.63 27.53
C ASP A 9 37.48 20.37 27.08
N SER A 10 36.51 20.57 26.20
CA SER A 10 35.68 19.48 25.67
C SER A 10 36.48 18.49 24.83
N TYR A 11 37.63 18.87 24.26
CA TYR A 11 38.47 17.94 23.48
C TYR A 11 39.25 17.01 24.42
N ASP A 12 39.67 17.50 25.61
CA ASP A 12 40.36 16.69 26.62
C ASP A 12 39.39 15.65 27.25
N GLY A 13 38.11 16.02 27.39
CA GLY A 13 37.03 15.19 27.94
C GLY A 13 36.22 14.41 26.94
N SER A 14 36.67 14.26 25.70
CA SER A 14 35.91 13.67 24.60
C SER A 14 35.32 12.29 24.87
N ASN A 15 35.99 11.45 25.68
CA ASN A 15 35.52 10.11 26.06
C ASN A 15 34.27 10.09 26.95
N SER A 16 33.95 11.21 27.61
CA SER A 16 32.82 11.32 28.52
C SER A 16 31.63 12.10 27.93
N ILE A 17 31.81 12.71 26.75
CA ILE A 17 30.77 13.44 26.06
C ILE A 17 29.80 12.44 25.42
N LYS A 18 28.54 12.49 25.84
CA LYS A 18 27.49 11.67 25.25
C LYS A 18 27.11 12.20 23.86
N GLU A 19 26.99 11.30 22.89
CA GLU A 19 26.52 11.65 21.55
C GLU A 19 25.13 12.26 21.60
N ASP A 20 24.94 13.35 20.84
CA ASP A 20 23.64 14.00 20.67
C ASP A 20 22.97 13.47 19.40
N LEU A 21 22.06 12.53 19.58
CA LEU A 21 21.29 11.94 18.50
C LEU A 21 19.83 12.37 18.59
N SER A 22 19.29 12.89 17.49
CA SER A 22 17.88 13.29 17.42
C SER A 22 16.95 12.14 17.77
N GLY A 23 15.96 12.42 18.62
CA GLY A 23 14.89 11.49 18.95
C GLY A 23 13.81 11.35 17.88
N ILE A 24 13.96 12.00 16.71
CA ILE A 24 12.99 12.01 15.62
C ILE A 24 13.57 11.31 14.41
N ILE A 25 12.80 10.37 13.86
CA ILE A 25 13.13 9.69 12.59
C ILE A 25 12.24 10.27 11.50
N GLU A 26 12.85 10.93 10.52
CA GLU A 26 12.15 11.49 9.38
C GLU A 26 12.06 10.47 8.23
N SER A 27 10.87 10.32 7.64
CA SER A 27 10.66 9.50 6.44
C SER A 27 10.85 10.36 5.20
N VAL A 28 11.78 9.96 4.34
CA VAL A 28 12.07 10.64 3.06
C VAL A 28 11.45 9.94 1.85
N SER A 29 10.80 8.79 2.08
CA SER A 29 10.18 7.99 1.01
C SER A 29 8.72 8.40 0.79
N PRO A 30 8.20 8.38 -0.46
CA PRO A 30 6.79 8.60 -0.71
C PRO A 30 5.96 7.47 -0.09
N GLU A 31 4.91 7.84 0.67
CA GLU A 31 4.05 6.88 1.38
C GLU A 31 2.61 6.88 0.85
N GLU A 32 2.31 7.73 -0.12
CA GLU A 32 0.96 7.92 -0.63
C GLU A 32 0.53 6.77 -1.55
N THR A 33 -0.64 6.21 -1.25
CA THR A 33 -1.28 5.14 -2.04
C THR A 33 -2.71 5.57 -2.40
N PRO A 34 -2.87 6.53 -3.33
CA PRO A 34 -4.16 7.14 -3.63
C PRO A 34 -5.15 6.14 -4.22
N PHE A 35 -4.72 5.27 -5.12
CA PHE A 35 -5.58 4.28 -5.76
C PHE A 35 -6.07 3.22 -4.76
N TYR A 36 -5.17 2.65 -3.98
CA TYR A 36 -5.53 1.70 -2.92
C TYR A 36 -6.52 2.30 -1.91
N SER A 37 -6.36 3.58 -1.60
CA SER A 37 -7.23 4.29 -0.65
C SER A 37 -8.60 4.62 -1.24
N ALA A 38 -8.69 4.91 -2.54
CA ALA A 38 -9.93 5.22 -3.24
C ALA A 38 -10.78 3.97 -3.53
N CYS A 39 -10.15 2.80 -3.69
CA CYS A 39 -10.86 1.56 -3.97
C CYS A 39 -11.71 1.08 -2.80
N LYS A 40 -12.96 0.68 -3.09
CA LYS A 40 -13.80 -0.02 -2.11
C LYS A 40 -13.26 -1.42 -1.86
N LYS A 41 -13.33 -1.85 -0.60
CA LYS A 41 -12.87 -3.17 -0.17
C LYS A 41 -14.06 -4.11 0.00
N THR A 42 -14.00 -5.27 -0.64
CA THR A 42 -14.99 -6.34 -0.52
C THR A 42 -14.32 -7.63 -0.10
N LYS A 43 -15.07 -8.53 0.51
CA LYS A 43 -14.56 -9.85 0.89
C LYS A 43 -14.73 -10.82 -0.26
N ALA A 44 -13.63 -11.42 -0.73
CA ALA A 44 -13.67 -12.54 -1.66
C ALA A 44 -13.79 -13.86 -0.86
N THR A 45 -14.66 -14.77 -1.31
CA THR A 45 -14.87 -16.09 -0.69
C THR A 45 -14.21 -17.23 -1.46
N ALA A 46 -13.71 -16.94 -2.67
CA ALA A 46 -13.04 -17.90 -3.54
C ALA A 46 -11.77 -17.29 -4.14
N THR A 47 -10.88 -18.14 -4.65
CA THR A 47 -9.65 -17.73 -5.34
C THR A 47 -9.92 -16.99 -6.65
N LEU A 48 -11.05 -17.28 -7.29
CA LEU A 48 -11.57 -16.56 -8.44
C LEU A 48 -12.80 -15.77 -8.02
N HIS A 49 -12.71 -14.45 -8.05
CA HIS A 49 -13.83 -13.55 -7.77
C HIS A 49 -14.44 -13.13 -9.10
N GLU A 50 -15.68 -13.53 -9.33
CA GLU A 50 -16.37 -13.31 -10.61
C GLU A 50 -17.52 -12.31 -10.45
N TYR A 51 -17.74 -11.54 -11.50
CA TYR A 51 -18.85 -10.60 -11.61
C TYR A 51 -19.42 -10.62 -13.03
N GLN A 52 -20.66 -10.20 -13.17
CA GLN A 52 -21.32 -10.13 -14.46
C GLN A 52 -21.41 -8.67 -14.93
N THR A 53 -21.17 -8.48 -16.21
CA THR A 53 -21.38 -7.21 -16.90
C THR A 53 -22.48 -7.36 -17.92
N ASP A 54 -23.27 -6.31 -18.10
CA ASP A 54 -24.29 -6.22 -19.11
C ASP A 54 -24.13 -4.91 -19.88
N ALA A 55 -24.52 -4.90 -21.14
CA ALA A 55 -24.45 -3.72 -21.99
C ALA A 55 -25.82 -3.46 -22.62
N LEU A 56 -26.23 -2.21 -22.58
CA LEU A 56 -27.41 -1.78 -23.31
C LEU A 56 -27.10 -1.71 -24.81
N ARG A 57 -28.10 -2.01 -25.65
CA ARG A 57 -27.98 -1.78 -27.10
C ARG A 57 -27.73 -0.31 -27.40
N ALA A 58 -27.06 -0.02 -28.48
CA ALA A 58 -26.96 1.35 -28.97
C ALA A 58 -28.36 1.94 -29.25
N ALA A 59 -28.49 3.23 -29.03
CA ALA A 59 -29.71 3.94 -29.40
C ALA A 59 -29.93 3.87 -30.92
N GLY A 60 -31.14 3.57 -31.33
CA GLY A 60 -31.54 3.47 -32.72
C GLY A 60 -32.93 4.08 -32.94
N ALA A 61 -33.28 4.32 -34.18
CA ALA A 61 -34.64 4.78 -34.55
C ALA A 61 -35.67 3.73 -34.13
N ASN A 62 -36.66 4.12 -33.35
CA ASN A 62 -37.71 3.27 -32.81
C ASN A 62 -39.11 3.91 -33.03
N ALA A 63 -39.27 4.62 -34.14
CA ALA A 63 -40.56 5.15 -34.55
C ALA A 63 -41.28 4.13 -35.41
N HIS A 64 -42.48 3.76 -35.02
CA HIS A 64 -43.34 2.81 -35.73
C HIS A 64 -44.60 3.47 -36.24
N ILE A 65 -45.22 2.86 -37.24
CA ILE A 65 -46.50 3.30 -37.79
C ILE A 65 -47.62 2.73 -36.91
N GLU A 66 -48.73 3.45 -36.82
CA GLU A 66 -49.92 2.98 -36.10
C GLU A 66 -50.43 1.67 -36.69
N GLY A 67 -50.63 0.63 -35.81
CA GLY A 67 -51.08 -0.70 -36.25
C GLY A 67 -49.96 -1.66 -36.63
N ASP A 68 -48.66 -1.26 -36.52
CA ASP A 68 -47.55 -2.16 -36.76
C ASP A 68 -47.49 -3.30 -35.74
N ALA A 69 -47.16 -4.49 -36.21
CA ALA A 69 -46.99 -5.67 -35.33
C ALA A 69 -45.68 -5.61 -34.54
N THR A 70 -45.75 -5.68 -33.22
CA THR A 70 -44.57 -5.73 -32.38
C THR A 70 -43.86 -7.06 -32.50
N ALA A 71 -42.66 -7.08 -33.03
CA ALA A 71 -41.79 -8.24 -33.03
C ALA A 71 -40.87 -8.27 -31.81
N GLY A 72 -40.57 -9.44 -31.27
CA GLY A 72 -39.60 -9.60 -30.20
C GLY A 72 -38.19 -9.27 -30.69
N GLU A 73 -37.45 -8.45 -29.94
CA GLU A 73 -36.05 -8.18 -30.22
C GLU A 73 -35.14 -9.20 -29.52
N ALA A 74 -34.07 -9.61 -30.15
CA ALA A 74 -33.06 -10.46 -29.54
C ALA A 74 -32.36 -9.67 -28.42
N ARG A 75 -32.21 -10.28 -27.25
CA ARG A 75 -31.47 -9.72 -26.10
C ARG A 75 -30.13 -10.43 -25.93
N THR A 76 -29.10 -9.67 -25.61
CA THR A 76 -27.76 -10.20 -25.36
C THR A 76 -27.70 -10.69 -23.91
N ALA A 77 -27.09 -11.86 -23.71
CA ALA A 77 -26.84 -12.36 -22.36
C ALA A 77 -25.70 -11.60 -21.67
N THR A 78 -25.72 -11.60 -20.36
CA THR A 78 -24.63 -11.01 -19.54
C THR A 78 -23.30 -11.72 -19.77
N THR A 79 -22.21 -10.97 -19.74
CA THR A 79 -20.86 -11.50 -19.84
C THR A 79 -20.24 -11.68 -18.45
N ARG A 80 -19.66 -12.85 -18.21
CA ARG A 80 -19.01 -13.18 -16.94
C ARG A 80 -17.53 -12.85 -17.01
N LEU A 81 -17.05 -12.02 -16.10
CA LEU A 81 -15.67 -11.61 -15.93
C LEU A 81 -15.19 -12.01 -14.55
N GLY A 82 -13.89 -12.27 -14.40
CA GLY A 82 -13.35 -12.66 -13.09
C GLY A 82 -11.92 -12.20 -12.90
N ASN A 83 -11.60 -11.92 -11.63
CA ASN A 83 -10.26 -11.60 -11.18
C ASN A 83 -9.80 -12.65 -10.18
N ARG A 84 -8.53 -13.05 -10.25
CA ARG A 84 -7.92 -13.95 -9.26
C ARG A 84 -7.39 -13.18 -8.08
N THR A 85 -7.53 -13.79 -6.90
CA THR A 85 -6.95 -13.26 -5.66
C THR A 85 -5.45 -13.52 -5.64
N GLN A 86 -4.70 -12.57 -5.09
CA GLN A 86 -3.25 -12.64 -4.93
C GLN A 86 -2.89 -12.57 -3.44
N ILE A 87 -1.85 -13.28 -3.02
CA ILE A 87 -1.35 -13.27 -1.65
C ILE A 87 -0.11 -12.38 -1.60
N PHE A 88 -0.14 -11.38 -0.72
CA PHE A 88 1.00 -10.54 -0.39
C PHE A 88 1.53 -10.97 0.99
N LYS A 89 2.84 -11.15 1.10
CA LYS A 89 3.47 -11.60 2.33
C LYS A 89 4.81 -10.90 2.52
N ASN A 90 4.94 -10.21 3.67
CA ASN A 90 6.18 -9.64 4.15
C ASN A 90 6.47 -10.20 5.54
N ALA A 91 7.74 -10.47 5.85
CA ALA A 91 8.18 -10.98 7.13
C ALA A 91 9.12 -9.98 7.81
N VAL A 92 8.93 -9.79 9.11
CA VAL A 92 9.82 -9.00 9.97
C VAL A 92 10.46 -9.93 10.99
N VAL A 93 11.78 -9.89 11.08
CA VAL A 93 12.54 -10.64 12.08
C VAL A 93 13.45 -9.66 12.80
N VAL A 94 13.29 -9.56 14.12
CA VAL A 94 14.13 -8.75 15.00
C VAL A 94 14.71 -9.66 16.06
N PRO A 95 16.05 -9.76 16.18
CA PRO A 95 16.70 -10.57 17.20
C PRO A 95 16.41 -10.03 18.63
N ASP A 96 16.33 -10.91 19.60
CA ASP A 96 16.07 -10.53 21.00
C ASP A 96 17.17 -9.64 21.57
N THR A 97 18.43 -9.85 21.15
CA THR A 97 19.56 -9.01 21.54
C THR A 97 19.38 -7.56 21.11
N ASP A 98 18.80 -7.33 19.93
CA ASP A 98 18.52 -5.99 19.43
C ASP A 98 17.32 -5.35 20.15
N SER A 99 16.32 -6.14 20.50
CA SER A 99 15.15 -5.65 21.26
C SER A 99 15.48 -5.23 22.69
N GLY A 100 16.54 -5.81 23.29
CA GLY A 100 17.04 -5.48 24.62
C GLY A 100 17.88 -4.20 24.70
N THR A 101 18.27 -3.60 23.57
CA THR A 101 19.09 -2.39 23.55
C THR A 101 18.24 -1.13 23.56
N SER A 102 18.72 -0.08 24.29
CA SER A 102 18.09 1.23 24.29
C SER A 102 18.38 1.95 22.98
N LYS A 103 17.35 2.47 22.30
CA LYS A 103 17.46 3.11 20.98
C LYS A 103 16.95 4.55 20.99
N ALA A 104 17.61 5.41 20.21
CA ALA A 104 17.13 6.75 19.98
C ALA A 104 15.98 6.77 18.97
N GLY A 105 14.97 7.59 19.21
CA GLY A 105 13.86 7.83 18.28
C GLY A 105 12.79 6.74 18.20
N LYS A 106 12.95 5.61 18.90
CA LYS A 106 11.96 4.52 18.90
C LYS A 106 11.97 3.73 20.21
N ASN A 107 10.78 3.38 20.70
CA ASN A 107 10.64 2.59 21.91
C ASN A 107 10.79 1.08 21.69
N SER A 108 10.40 0.60 20.50
CA SER A 108 10.46 -0.81 20.13
C SER A 108 10.82 -0.94 18.66
N GLU A 109 11.87 -1.69 18.38
CA GLU A 109 12.31 -1.97 17.01
C GLU A 109 11.26 -2.79 16.25
N MET A 110 10.71 -3.83 16.86
CA MET A 110 9.70 -4.67 16.26
C MET A 110 8.46 -3.85 15.85
N ALA A 111 7.96 -2.99 16.74
CA ALA A 111 6.79 -2.16 16.43
C ALA A 111 7.06 -1.18 15.28
N TYR A 112 8.24 -0.57 15.27
CA TYR A 112 8.66 0.33 14.20
C TYR A 112 8.73 -0.39 12.85
N GLN A 113 9.37 -1.56 12.80
CA GLN A 113 9.52 -2.34 11.58
C GLN A 113 8.17 -2.86 11.06
N VAL A 114 7.26 -3.28 11.94
CA VAL A 114 5.90 -3.69 11.55
C VAL A 114 5.13 -2.54 10.88
N ILE A 115 5.21 -1.34 11.45
CA ILE A 115 4.55 -0.16 10.85
C ILE A 115 5.17 0.17 9.49
N LYS A 116 6.49 0.11 9.39
CA LYS A 116 7.22 0.35 8.13
C LYS A 116 6.81 -0.64 7.06
N VAL A 117 6.84 -1.93 7.35
CA VAL A 117 6.47 -3.01 6.43
C VAL A 117 4.99 -2.93 6.04
N ALA A 118 4.09 -2.48 6.94
CA ALA A 118 2.69 -2.27 6.58
C ALA A 118 2.51 -1.16 5.53
N LYS A 119 3.34 -0.11 5.55
CA LYS A 119 3.36 0.93 4.51
C LYS A 119 3.93 0.38 3.19
N GLU A 120 5.05 -0.31 3.25
CA GLU A 120 5.66 -0.98 2.10
C GLU A 120 4.68 -1.94 1.41
N GLN A 121 3.95 -2.72 2.17
CA GLN A 121 2.95 -3.66 1.63
C GLN A 121 1.79 -2.95 0.90
N LYS A 122 1.38 -1.76 1.35
CA LYS A 122 0.39 -0.97 0.62
C LYS A 122 0.91 -0.50 -0.74
N LEU A 123 2.19 -0.10 -0.81
CA LEU A 123 2.84 0.28 -2.08
C LEU A 123 2.94 -0.93 -3.02
N ASP A 124 3.28 -2.11 -2.51
CA ASP A 124 3.34 -3.34 -3.29
C ASP A 124 1.97 -3.72 -3.87
N ILE A 125 0.91 -3.57 -3.07
CA ILE A 125 -0.48 -3.81 -3.53
C ILE A 125 -0.86 -2.81 -4.62
N GLU A 126 -0.54 -1.53 -4.44
CA GLU A 126 -0.84 -0.50 -5.44
C GLU A 126 -0.10 -0.77 -6.76
N LEU A 127 1.18 -1.12 -6.69
CA LEU A 127 1.97 -1.52 -7.86
C LEU A 127 1.33 -2.72 -8.58
N ALA A 128 0.91 -3.75 -7.84
CA ALA A 128 0.27 -4.93 -8.40
C ALA A 128 -1.07 -4.61 -9.09
N LEU A 129 -1.84 -3.65 -8.57
CA LEU A 129 -3.11 -3.22 -9.17
C LEU A 129 -2.90 -2.54 -10.54
N PHE A 130 -1.77 -1.86 -10.74
CA PHE A 130 -1.42 -1.24 -12.02
C PHE A 130 -0.65 -2.16 -12.97
N ALA A 131 0.00 -3.18 -12.46
CA ALA A 131 0.87 -4.04 -13.27
C ALA A 131 0.11 -4.96 -14.23
N ASN A 132 -1.20 -5.16 -14.06
CA ASN A 132 -2.04 -6.05 -14.87
C ASN A 132 -1.35 -7.40 -15.15
N ASN A 133 -0.80 -8.02 -14.11
CA ASN A 133 -0.08 -9.27 -14.23
C ASN A 133 -1.02 -10.36 -14.73
N ALA A 134 -0.61 -11.04 -15.80
CA ALA A 134 -1.25 -12.25 -16.24
C ALA A 134 -1.21 -13.28 -15.11
N VAL A 135 -2.26 -14.08 -15.02
CA VAL A 135 -2.39 -15.14 -14.02
C VAL A 135 -1.16 -16.04 -14.04
N VAL A 136 -0.54 -16.17 -12.89
CA VAL A 136 0.47 -17.21 -12.65
C VAL A 136 -0.25 -18.49 -12.22
#